data_8fc58fb9b869f088a023ad79081cf8a4
#
_entry.id   8fc58fb9b869f088a023ad79081cf8a4
#
_cell.length_a   1.000
_cell.length_b   1.000
_cell.length_c   1.000
_cell.angle_alpha   90.00
_cell.angle_beta   90.00
_cell.angle_gamma   90.00
#
_symmetry.space_group_name_H-M   'P 1'
#
loop_
_entity.id
_entity.type
_entity.pdbx_description
1 polymer ?
#
loop_
_entity_poly.entity_id
_entity_poly.type
_entity_poly.pdbx_seq_one_letter_code
_entity_poly.pdbx_strand_id
1 'polypeptide(L)'
;MTLQDILTQKVKDAIKSLYDTSLETVEFQATRKEFEGDITVVVFPMLRVVKGNPVAIGQAIGGYLQEHVAHVTGFNVVKGFLNIVISDGYYLDFFSSTTAWNTFGTLPPGDDAMMVEFASPNTNKPLHLGHVRNVLLGYSVAQIVKASGKKVYKTQIINDRGIHICKSMLAWQRYGKGETPQSSGKKGDKLVGDYYVRFDKEYKKEIADLIAQGISEEDAKKQAPIVVQAQQMLLKWEAGDKEVVSLWETMNGWVYDGFDQTYADIGVDFDKNYYESNTYLLGKEFIQEGLSSGVFVKDPDGSVWCDLTDKGLDRKIVLRADGTAVYMTQDIGTAIQRVKDYPDINGMIYTVGNEQDYHFQVLFLILQKLGFGWAKNLFHLSYGMVDLPSGKMKSREGTVVDADDLIKDMTATACNISEALGKIDDFTTQEKQTLYATIGLGALKYYILKVDPKKRILFNPEESVDFQGNTGPFIQYTYARIQSILRKASESAQQSMEGVVSLDPKEKQVLKTLQLFPETIQLAAQHYSPALIANYTYDLVKDFNSFYQNVPIFAAQDTTEKEFRVALCGAVGAVIKTAFSLLGIQVPDRM
;
A
#
# COMPACT_ATOMS: atom_id res chain seq x y z
N MET A 1 -15.91 22.70 -8.36
CA MET A 1 -15.91 22.26 -9.79
C MET A 1 -14.47 22.42 -10.28
N THR A 2 -13.85 21.35 -10.72
CA THR A 2 -12.45 21.38 -11.22
C THR A 2 -12.38 22.10 -12.58
N LEU A 3 -11.17 22.53 -12.99
CA LEU A 3 -10.96 23.07 -14.35
C LEU A 3 -11.44 22.09 -15.41
N GLN A 4 -11.16 20.81 -15.20
CA GLN A 4 -11.55 19.74 -16.12
C GLN A 4 -13.06 19.56 -16.19
N ASP A 5 -13.80 19.73 -15.09
CA ASP A 5 -15.27 19.72 -15.09
C ASP A 5 -15.83 20.90 -15.91
N ILE A 6 -15.27 22.11 -15.71
CA ILE A 6 -15.65 23.31 -16.46
C ILE A 6 -15.41 23.12 -17.95
N LEU A 7 -14.21 22.66 -18.32
CA LEU A 7 -13.85 22.41 -19.70
C LEU A 7 -14.68 21.29 -20.32
N THR A 8 -14.96 20.21 -19.58
CA THR A 8 -15.83 19.11 -20.03
C THR A 8 -17.20 19.64 -20.43
N GLN A 9 -17.82 20.42 -19.54
CA GLN A 9 -19.15 20.96 -19.81
C GLN A 9 -19.12 21.91 -21.03
N LYS A 10 -18.12 22.79 -21.09
CA LYS A 10 -18.00 23.78 -22.18
C LYS A 10 -17.65 23.15 -23.53
N VAL A 11 -16.87 22.06 -23.55
CA VAL A 11 -16.66 21.28 -24.79
C VAL A 11 -17.95 20.61 -25.24
N LYS A 12 -18.76 20.08 -24.34
CA LYS A 12 -20.09 19.53 -24.67
C LYS A 12 -21.03 20.62 -25.21
N ASP A 13 -21.03 21.79 -24.58
CA ASP A 13 -21.80 22.96 -25.04
C ASP A 13 -21.36 23.40 -26.45
N ALA A 14 -20.04 23.44 -26.71
CA ALA A 14 -19.47 23.76 -28.02
C ALA A 14 -19.94 22.76 -29.09
N ILE A 15 -19.85 21.47 -28.82
CA ILE A 15 -20.29 20.43 -29.76
C ILE A 15 -21.78 20.56 -30.04
N LYS A 16 -22.60 20.81 -29.03
CA LYS A 16 -24.04 21.03 -29.20
C LYS A 16 -24.34 22.27 -30.02
N SER A 17 -23.64 23.38 -29.74
CA SER A 17 -23.85 24.65 -30.43
C SER A 17 -23.38 24.65 -31.91
N LEU A 18 -22.19 24.07 -32.15
CA LEU A 18 -21.53 24.12 -33.45
C LEU A 18 -21.99 23.02 -34.43
N TYR A 19 -22.43 21.87 -33.90
CA TYR A 19 -22.71 20.67 -34.70
C TYR A 19 -24.07 20.04 -34.44
N ASP A 20 -24.90 20.65 -33.59
CA ASP A 20 -26.25 20.16 -33.18
C ASP A 20 -26.26 18.67 -32.76
N THR A 21 -25.19 18.22 -32.14
CA THR A 21 -25.07 16.85 -31.63
C THR A 21 -24.63 16.84 -30.15
N SER A 22 -24.79 15.71 -29.49
CA SER A 22 -24.37 15.55 -28.10
C SER A 22 -23.14 14.69 -27.98
N LEU A 23 -22.26 15.03 -27.02
CA LEU A 23 -21.07 14.28 -26.66
C LEU A 23 -21.23 13.71 -25.24
N GLU A 24 -21.02 12.40 -25.06
CA GLU A 24 -21.14 11.77 -23.75
C GLU A 24 -19.91 12.06 -22.87
N THR A 25 -18.72 11.90 -23.44
CA THR A 25 -17.44 12.02 -22.72
C THR A 25 -16.47 12.93 -23.45
N VAL A 26 -15.62 13.62 -22.69
CA VAL A 26 -14.48 14.40 -23.21
C VAL A 26 -13.20 13.79 -22.64
N GLU A 27 -12.25 13.52 -23.53
CA GLU A 27 -10.96 12.96 -23.15
C GLU A 27 -9.91 14.07 -23.02
N PHE A 28 -9.23 14.13 -21.88
CA PHE A 28 -8.16 15.06 -21.58
C PHE A 28 -6.83 14.33 -21.40
N GLN A 29 -5.76 15.04 -21.71
CA GLN A 29 -4.39 14.60 -21.39
C GLN A 29 -3.51 15.80 -21.10
N ALA A 30 -2.34 15.55 -20.48
CA ALA A 30 -1.34 16.59 -20.29
C ALA A 30 -0.81 17.07 -21.65
N THR A 31 -0.66 18.38 -21.81
CA THR A 31 -0.05 18.96 -23.01
C THR A 31 1.42 18.52 -23.11
N ARG A 32 1.84 18.07 -24.28
CA ARG A 32 3.23 17.68 -24.52
C ARG A 32 4.15 18.88 -24.40
N LYS A 33 5.36 18.66 -23.86
CA LYS A 33 6.33 19.73 -23.56
C LYS A 33 6.75 20.57 -24.76
N GLU A 34 6.67 20.02 -25.97
CA GLU A 34 6.98 20.71 -27.22
C GLU A 34 5.85 21.64 -27.72
N PHE A 35 4.68 21.61 -27.08
CA PHE A 35 3.54 22.44 -27.47
C PHE A 35 3.16 23.40 -26.36
N GLU A 36 2.77 24.61 -26.73
CA GLU A 36 2.18 25.57 -25.82
C GLU A 36 0.79 25.11 -25.39
N GLY A 37 0.51 25.17 -24.08
CA GLY A 37 -0.77 24.79 -23.50
C GLY A 37 -0.61 24.19 -22.10
N ASP A 38 -1.71 24.16 -21.38
CA ASP A 38 -1.77 23.65 -20.01
C ASP A 38 -2.50 22.31 -19.94
N ILE A 39 -3.52 22.14 -20.77
CA ILE A 39 -4.32 20.92 -20.89
C ILE A 39 -4.68 20.64 -22.35
N THR A 40 -4.70 19.39 -22.75
CA THR A 40 -5.04 18.97 -24.11
C THR A 40 -6.36 18.23 -24.12
N VAL A 41 -7.29 18.65 -24.98
CA VAL A 41 -8.49 17.91 -25.34
C VAL A 41 -8.20 17.04 -26.56
N VAL A 42 -8.52 15.73 -26.48
CA VAL A 42 -8.35 14.78 -27.58
C VAL A 42 -9.57 14.85 -28.48
N VAL A 43 -9.41 15.35 -29.70
CA VAL A 43 -10.53 15.54 -30.63
C VAL A 43 -10.95 14.23 -31.33
N PHE A 44 -10.05 13.25 -31.48
CA PHE A 44 -10.31 12.03 -32.25
C PHE A 44 -11.54 11.23 -31.80
N PRO A 45 -11.81 11.02 -30.51
CA PRO A 45 -13.03 10.33 -30.07
C PRO A 45 -14.32 11.03 -30.52
N MET A 46 -14.30 12.36 -30.68
CA MET A 46 -15.45 13.16 -31.08
C MET A 46 -15.86 12.91 -32.54
N LEU A 47 -14.95 12.39 -33.39
CA LEU A 47 -15.24 12.04 -34.81
C LEU A 47 -16.30 10.92 -34.95
N ARG A 48 -16.63 10.23 -33.83
CA ARG A 48 -17.73 9.25 -33.80
C ARG A 48 -19.09 9.92 -33.94
N VAL A 49 -19.21 11.16 -33.49
CA VAL A 49 -20.49 11.91 -33.48
C VAL A 49 -20.43 13.17 -34.35
N VAL A 50 -19.25 13.73 -34.60
CA VAL A 50 -19.04 14.91 -35.49
C VAL A 50 -18.23 14.49 -36.70
N LYS A 51 -18.78 14.68 -37.91
CA LYS A 51 -18.06 14.43 -39.17
C LYS A 51 -17.21 15.65 -39.53
N GLY A 52 -15.96 15.44 -39.86
CA GLY A 52 -15.10 16.53 -40.31
C GLY A 52 -13.60 16.29 -40.08
N ASN A 53 -12.81 17.29 -40.40
CA ASN A 53 -11.39 17.28 -40.13
C ASN A 53 -11.11 17.55 -38.66
N PRO A 54 -10.35 16.69 -37.92
CA PRO A 54 -10.10 16.85 -36.48
C PRO A 54 -9.41 18.18 -36.15
N VAL A 55 -8.59 18.73 -37.02
CA VAL A 55 -7.94 20.04 -36.81
C VAL A 55 -8.98 21.16 -36.89
N ALA A 56 -9.88 21.15 -37.89
CA ALA A 56 -10.94 22.15 -38.01
C ALA A 56 -11.94 22.08 -36.83
N ILE A 57 -12.31 20.88 -36.40
CA ILE A 57 -13.17 20.66 -35.22
C ILE A 57 -12.47 21.20 -33.96
N GLY A 58 -11.20 20.87 -33.76
CA GLY A 58 -10.40 21.39 -32.66
C GLY A 58 -10.31 22.90 -32.64
N GLN A 59 -10.13 23.54 -33.81
CA GLN A 59 -10.11 25.01 -33.92
C GLN A 59 -11.45 25.64 -33.56
N ALA A 60 -12.56 25.06 -34.04
CA ALA A 60 -13.89 25.55 -33.72
C ALA A 60 -14.22 25.43 -32.24
N ILE A 61 -13.87 24.30 -31.61
CA ILE A 61 -14.03 24.11 -30.14
C ILE A 61 -13.12 25.08 -29.39
N GLY A 62 -11.84 25.23 -29.79
CA GLY A 62 -10.90 26.13 -29.15
C GLY A 62 -11.37 27.58 -29.16
N GLY A 63 -11.88 28.06 -30.30
CA GLY A 63 -12.49 29.39 -30.42
C GLY A 63 -13.69 29.58 -29.49
N TYR A 64 -14.59 28.57 -29.45
CA TYR A 64 -15.72 28.60 -28.53
C TYR A 64 -15.29 28.64 -27.08
N LEU A 65 -14.29 27.85 -26.67
CA LEU A 65 -13.77 27.83 -25.31
C LEU A 65 -13.15 29.19 -24.95
N GLN A 66 -12.37 29.80 -25.83
CA GLN A 66 -11.75 31.11 -25.61
C GLN A 66 -12.79 32.23 -25.44
N GLU A 67 -13.94 32.12 -26.09
CA GLU A 67 -15.02 33.08 -25.98
C GLU A 67 -15.90 32.87 -24.72
N HIS A 68 -16.08 31.61 -24.29
CA HIS A 68 -17.07 31.25 -23.26
C HIS A 68 -16.47 30.80 -21.92
N VAL A 69 -15.13 30.77 -21.78
CA VAL A 69 -14.42 30.41 -20.56
C VAL A 69 -13.40 31.49 -20.24
N ALA A 70 -13.65 32.30 -19.24
CA ALA A 70 -12.82 33.47 -18.89
C ALA A 70 -11.34 33.14 -18.63
N HIS A 71 -11.05 31.91 -18.19
CA HIS A 71 -9.69 31.46 -17.90
C HIS A 71 -8.95 30.88 -19.12
N VAL A 72 -9.59 30.75 -20.27
CA VAL A 72 -8.95 30.30 -21.52
C VAL A 72 -8.44 31.51 -22.28
N THR A 73 -7.12 31.72 -22.26
CA THR A 73 -6.47 32.87 -22.89
C THR A 73 -6.01 32.60 -24.33
N GLY A 74 -5.85 31.33 -24.68
CA GLY A 74 -5.43 30.93 -26.01
C GLY A 74 -5.54 29.43 -26.20
N PHE A 75 -5.31 29.01 -27.44
CA PHE A 75 -5.25 27.58 -27.80
C PHE A 75 -4.44 27.38 -29.08
N ASN A 76 -3.98 26.14 -29.27
CA ASN A 76 -3.45 25.69 -30.55
C ASN A 76 -3.93 24.27 -30.85
N VAL A 77 -3.97 23.90 -32.12
CA VAL A 77 -4.39 22.55 -32.54
C VAL A 77 -3.28 21.90 -33.35
N VAL A 78 -2.76 20.79 -32.82
CA VAL A 78 -1.70 20.04 -33.49
C VAL A 78 -2.20 18.61 -33.74
N LYS A 79 -2.37 18.25 -35.00
CA LYS A 79 -2.78 16.89 -35.43
C LYS A 79 -4.02 16.34 -34.71
N GLY A 80 -5.02 17.20 -34.43
CA GLY A 80 -6.25 16.79 -33.73
C GLY A 80 -6.15 16.76 -32.20
N PHE A 81 -5.10 17.34 -31.62
CA PHE A 81 -4.95 17.61 -30.22
C PHE A 81 -5.17 19.11 -29.99
N LEU A 82 -6.21 19.46 -29.28
CA LEU A 82 -6.53 20.85 -28.91
C LEU A 82 -5.84 21.18 -27.59
N ASN A 83 -4.75 21.93 -27.66
CA ASN A 83 -4.00 22.39 -26.49
C ASN A 83 -4.56 23.75 -26.03
N ILE A 84 -4.99 23.85 -24.80
CA ILE A 84 -5.65 25.00 -24.21
C ILE A 84 -4.66 25.72 -23.29
N VAL A 85 -4.55 27.03 -23.42
CA VAL A 85 -3.75 27.90 -22.55
C VAL A 85 -4.66 28.48 -21.47
N ILE A 86 -4.33 28.26 -20.21
CA ILE A 86 -5.06 28.75 -19.05
C ILE A 86 -4.34 29.97 -18.48
N SER A 87 -5.12 31.01 -18.08
CA SER A 87 -4.60 32.23 -17.51
C SER A 87 -3.84 31.99 -16.19
N ASP A 88 -2.83 32.82 -15.92
CA ASP A 88 -2.12 32.78 -14.64
C ASP A 88 -3.08 33.13 -13.47
N GLY A 89 -4.04 34.02 -13.71
CA GLY A 89 -5.08 34.36 -12.73
C GLY A 89 -5.84 33.15 -12.20
N TYR A 90 -6.16 32.17 -13.05
CA TYR A 90 -6.81 30.92 -12.60
C TYR A 90 -5.96 30.17 -11.55
N TYR A 91 -4.66 30.06 -11.77
CA TYR A 91 -3.78 29.35 -10.83
C TYR A 91 -3.50 30.17 -9.56
N LEU A 92 -3.46 31.48 -9.67
CA LEU A 92 -3.35 32.38 -8.51
C LEU A 92 -4.63 32.34 -7.67
N ASP A 93 -5.81 32.32 -8.28
CA ASP A 93 -7.10 32.17 -7.59
C ASP A 93 -7.21 30.81 -6.89
N PHE A 94 -6.78 29.75 -7.54
CA PHE A 94 -6.68 28.41 -6.93
C PHE A 94 -5.77 28.46 -5.70
N PHE A 95 -4.58 29.03 -5.83
CA PHE A 95 -3.60 29.07 -4.75
C PHE A 95 -4.09 29.91 -3.57
N SER A 96 -4.63 31.11 -3.82
CA SER A 96 -5.14 32.02 -2.78
C SER A 96 -6.38 31.51 -2.08
N SER A 97 -7.24 30.76 -2.79
CA SER A 97 -8.44 30.16 -2.20
C SER A 97 -8.14 28.91 -1.36
N THR A 98 -6.96 28.30 -1.51
CA THR A 98 -6.55 27.10 -0.77
C THR A 98 -5.85 27.51 0.53
N THR A 99 -6.57 27.52 1.65
CA THR A 99 -6.05 27.95 2.96
C THR A 99 -5.50 26.83 3.83
N ALA A 100 -5.91 25.57 3.60
CA ALA A 100 -5.58 24.42 4.44
C ALA A 100 -4.69 23.40 3.70
N TRP A 101 -3.48 23.81 3.33
CA TRP A 101 -2.52 22.97 2.60
C TRP A 101 -2.16 21.65 3.30
N ASN A 102 -2.18 21.62 4.65
CA ASN A 102 -1.88 20.43 5.44
C ASN A 102 -2.93 19.32 5.30
N THR A 103 -4.15 19.65 4.88
CA THR A 103 -5.24 18.70 4.63
C THR A 103 -5.72 18.73 3.18
N PHE A 104 -5.01 19.47 2.33
CA PHE A 104 -5.36 19.62 0.92
C PHE A 104 -5.44 18.25 0.24
N GLY A 105 -6.55 18.00 -0.44
CA GLY A 105 -6.81 16.75 -1.15
C GLY A 105 -7.40 15.63 -0.28
N THR A 106 -7.33 15.71 1.03
CA THR A 106 -7.94 14.71 1.91
C THR A 106 -9.40 15.08 2.24
N LEU A 107 -10.25 14.07 2.32
CA LEU A 107 -11.64 14.22 2.70
C LEU A 107 -11.87 13.71 4.14
N PRO A 108 -12.79 14.31 4.90
CA PRO A 108 -13.18 13.77 6.19
C PRO A 108 -13.87 12.41 6.01
N PRO A 109 -13.76 11.49 7.01
CA PRO A 109 -14.43 10.19 6.94
C PRO A 109 -15.94 10.35 6.81
N GLY A 110 -16.54 9.67 5.81
CA GLY A 110 -17.98 9.51 5.65
C GLY A 110 -18.48 8.23 6.35
N ASP A 111 -19.72 7.85 6.04
CA ASP A 111 -20.39 6.68 6.62
C ASP A 111 -20.00 5.36 5.92
N ASP A 112 -19.38 5.41 4.73
CA ASP A 112 -18.94 4.23 3.98
C ASP A 112 -17.65 3.66 4.58
N ALA A 113 -17.76 2.52 5.25
CA ALA A 113 -16.65 1.87 5.92
C ALA A 113 -16.07 0.70 5.11
N MET A 114 -14.75 0.62 5.07
CA MET A 114 -13.98 -0.47 4.45
C MET A 114 -13.06 -1.10 5.48
N MET A 115 -12.88 -2.42 5.39
CA MET A 115 -11.85 -3.11 6.17
C MET A 115 -10.67 -3.45 5.27
N VAL A 116 -9.45 -3.25 5.75
CA VAL A 116 -8.21 -3.64 5.06
C VAL A 116 -7.49 -4.66 5.90
N GLU A 117 -7.37 -5.87 5.37
CA GLU A 117 -6.56 -6.93 5.97
C GLU A 117 -5.19 -6.97 5.33
N PHE A 118 -4.16 -7.03 6.17
CA PHE A 118 -2.78 -7.17 5.73
C PHE A 118 -1.91 -7.81 6.83
N ALA A 119 -0.63 -8.06 6.57
CA ALA A 119 0.32 -8.80 7.39
C ALA A 119 0.03 -10.29 7.48
N SER A 120 -0.89 -10.70 8.31
CA SER A 120 -1.37 -12.09 8.49
C SER A 120 -0.24 -13.13 8.61
N PRO A 121 0.67 -12.99 9.59
CA PRO A 121 1.86 -13.83 9.73
C PRO A 121 1.59 -15.16 10.41
N ASN A 122 2.52 -16.11 10.26
CA ASN A 122 2.55 -17.34 11.03
C ASN A 122 3.49 -17.21 12.23
N THR A 123 3.08 -17.68 13.40
CA THR A 123 3.84 -17.53 14.65
C THR A 123 5.02 -18.49 14.83
N ASN A 124 5.42 -19.21 13.79
CA ASN A 124 6.58 -20.12 13.83
C ASN A 124 7.89 -19.49 13.34
N LYS A 125 7.88 -18.21 12.98
CA LYS A 125 9.05 -17.50 12.42
C LYS A 125 8.87 -15.99 12.51
N PRO A 126 9.98 -15.20 12.50
CA PRO A 126 9.91 -13.75 12.43
C PRO A 126 9.35 -13.26 11.08
N LEU A 127 8.97 -11.98 11.05
CA LEU A 127 8.62 -11.31 9.81
C LEU A 127 9.84 -11.22 8.90
N HIS A 128 9.62 -11.26 7.58
CA HIS A 128 10.67 -11.16 6.58
C HIS A 128 10.30 -10.18 5.46
N LEU A 129 11.22 -9.90 4.54
CA LEU A 129 11.03 -8.93 3.44
C LEU A 129 9.70 -9.12 2.68
N GLY A 130 9.24 -10.36 2.47
CA GLY A 130 7.92 -10.62 1.86
C GLY A 130 6.76 -10.13 2.71
N HIS A 131 6.84 -10.28 4.05
CA HIS A 131 5.86 -9.69 4.97
C HIS A 131 5.95 -8.16 5.00
N VAL A 132 7.16 -7.60 4.95
CA VAL A 132 7.35 -6.14 4.88
C VAL A 132 6.60 -5.56 3.69
N ARG A 133 6.72 -6.17 2.49
CA ARG A 133 5.94 -5.71 1.33
C ARG A 133 4.44 -5.76 1.56
N ASN A 134 3.93 -6.85 2.10
CA ASN A 134 2.51 -7.00 2.43
C ASN A 134 2.03 -5.91 3.38
N VAL A 135 2.75 -5.74 4.50
CA VAL A 135 2.44 -4.76 5.54
C VAL A 135 2.43 -3.34 4.98
N LEU A 136 3.45 -2.96 4.21
CA LEU A 136 3.56 -1.62 3.64
C LEU A 136 2.45 -1.33 2.62
N LEU A 137 2.12 -2.30 1.75
CA LEU A 137 1.03 -2.16 0.78
C LEU A 137 -0.32 -2.00 1.48
N GLY A 138 -0.64 -2.90 2.40
CA GLY A 138 -1.93 -2.87 3.10
C GLY A 138 -2.10 -1.62 3.94
N TYR A 139 -1.08 -1.22 4.69
CA TYR A 139 -1.11 0.01 5.50
C TYR A 139 -1.29 1.26 4.63
N SER A 140 -0.50 1.39 3.55
CA SER A 140 -0.61 2.54 2.65
C SER A 140 -1.97 2.60 1.96
N VAL A 141 -2.51 1.46 1.49
CA VAL A 141 -3.87 1.41 0.93
C VAL A 141 -4.91 1.83 1.97
N ALA A 142 -4.78 1.39 3.22
CA ALA A 142 -5.67 1.81 4.29
C ALA A 142 -5.64 3.34 4.50
N GLN A 143 -4.45 3.97 4.51
CA GLN A 143 -4.30 5.41 4.65
C GLN A 143 -4.89 6.17 3.45
N ILE A 144 -4.64 5.69 2.22
CA ILE A 144 -5.14 6.30 0.98
C ILE A 144 -6.68 6.21 0.92
N VAL A 145 -7.25 5.06 1.22
CA VAL A 145 -8.72 4.86 1.27
C VAL A 145 -9.35 5.74 2.35
N LYS A 146 -8.70 5.89 3.51
CA LYS A 146 -9.13 6.84 4.55
C LYS A 146 -9.09 8.28 4.05
N ALA A 147 -8.00 8.69 3.39
CA ALA A 147 -7.86 10.05 2.86
C ALA A 147 -8.86 10.36 1.73
N SER A 148 -9.37 9.36 1.03
CA SER A 148 -10.44 9.51 0.02
C SER A 148 -11.84 9.74 0.61
N GLY A 149 -11.98 9.77 1.94
CA GLY A 149 -13.23 10.06 2.65
C GLY A 149 -13.96 8.83 3.17
N LYS A 150 -13.35 7.64 3.16
CA LYS A 150 -13.95 6.44 3.75
C LYS A 150 -13.52 6.25 5.20
N LYS A 151 -14.37 5.64 6.00
CA LYS A 151 -13.98 5.08 7.28
C LYS A 151 -13.22 3.78 7.04
N VAL A 152 -12.10 3.57 7.72
CA VAL A 152 -11.24 2.40 7.49
C VAL A 152 -10.93 1.69 8.78
N TYR A 153 -11.06 0.36 8.77
CA TYR A 153 -10.61 -0.54 9.82
C TYR A 153 -9.44 -1.38 9.31
N LYS A 154 -8.33 -1.37 10.03
CA LYS A 154 -7.12 -2.15 9.74
C LYS A 154 -7.13 -3.42 10.57
N THR A 155 -6.93 -4.58 9.93
CA THR A 155 -6.95 -5.86 10.62
C THR A 155 -5.91 -6.81 10.06
N GLN A 156 -5.57 -7.82 10.86
CA GLN A 156 -4.79 -8.98 10.44
C GLN A 156 -5.39 -10.26 11.03
N ILE A 157 -5.05 -11.40 10.42
CA ILE A 157 -5.27 -12.71 11.01
C ILE A 157 -3.91 -13.34 11.32
N ILE A 158 -3.65 -13.60 12.59
CA ILE A 158 -2.42 -14.23 13.05
C ILE A 158 -2.61 -15.75 13.03
N ASN A 159 -1.78 -16.44 12.25
CA ASN A 159 -1.83 -17.90 12.11
C ASN A 159 -1.00 -18.52 13.24
N ASP A 160 -1.63 -18.72 14.38
CA ASP A 160 -1.04 -19.10 15.67
C ASP A 160 -1.28 -20.57 16.05
N ARG A 161 -1.85 -21.38 15.13
CA ARG A 161 -2.10 -22.81 15.33
C ARG A 161 -1.56 -23.68 14.19
N GLY A 162 -1.63 -24.99 14.42
CA GLY A 162 -1.31 -26.00 13.41
C GLY A 162 0.08 -26.62 13.56
N ILE A 163 0.38 -27.55 12.66
CA ILE A 163 1.57 -28.40 12.78
C ILE A 163 2.89 -27.61 12.79
N HIS A 164 2.96 -26.49 12.11
CA HIS A 164 4.18 -25.68 12.05
C HIS A 164 4.50 -25.03 13.40
N ILE A 165 3.47 -24.63 14.15
CA ILE A 165 3.62 -24.08 15.51
C ILE A 165 4.08 -25.20 16.46
N CYS A 166 3.44 -26.37 16.41
CA CYS A 166 3.84 -27.55 17.19
C CYS A 166 5.27 -28.00 16.92
N LYS A 167 5.80 -27.80 15.72
CA LYS A 167 7.21 -28.08 15.38
C LYS A 167 8.16 -27.20 16.20
N SER A 168 7.92 -25.89 16.26
CA SER A 168 8.71 -24.98 17.07
C SER A 168 8.61 -25.30 18.56
N MET A 169 7.39 -25.58 19.05
CA MET A 169 7.13 -25.94 20.44
C MET A 169 7.88 -27.21 20.85
N LEU A 170 7.79 -28.28 20.04
CA LEU A 170 8.46 -29.55 20.31
C LEU A 170 9.99 -29.38 20.29
N ALA A 171 10.54 -28.64 19.36
CA ALA A 171 11.97 -28.38 19.30
C ALA A 171 12.44 -27.59 20.53
N TRP A 172 11.69 -26.57 20.96
CA TRP A 172 12.00 -25.84 22.20
C TRP A 172 11.92 -26.75 23.42
N GLN A 173 10.89 -27.57 23.53
CA GLN A 173 10.74 -28.53 24.66
C GLN A 173 11.90 -29.52 24.73
N ARG A 174 12.39 -30.03 23.58
CA ARG A 174 13.50 -30.99 23.54
C ARG A 174 14.88 -30.37 23.75
N TYR A 175 15.10 -29.17 23.22
CA TYR A 175 16.46 -28.59 23.09
C TYR A 175 16.64 -27.25 23.80
N GLY A 176 15.55 -26.59 24.22
CA GLY A 176 15.56 -25.23 24.74
C GLY A 176 16.01 -25.11 26.19
N LYS A 177 15.94 -26.18 26.99
CA LYS A 177 16.37 -26.20 28.40
C LYS A 177 15.79 -25.03 29.22
N GLY A 178 14.58 -24.58 28.87
CA GLY A 178 13.93 -23.45 29.54
C GLY A 178 14.40 -22.06 29.06
N GLU A 179 15.10 -21.96 27.92
CA GLU A 179 15.47 -20.69 27.32
C GLU A 179 14.24 -19.82 27.04
N THR A 180 14.31 -18.53 27.37
CA THR A 180 13.27 -17.52 27.14
C THR A 180 13.85 -16.33 26.37
N PRO A 181 13.03 -15.44 25.79
CA PRO A 181 13.53 -14.21 25.19
C PRO A 181 14.43 -13.41 26.15
N GLN A 182 14.05 -13.34 27.43
CA GLN A 182 14.83 -12.62 28.46
C GLN A 182 16.17 -13.28 28.74
N SER A 183 16.21 -14.61 28.87
CA SER A 183 17.47 -15.33 29.17
C SER A 183 18.42 -15.39 27.98
N SER A 184 17.89 -15.39 26.75
CA SER A 184 18.70 -15.46 25.53
C SER A 184 19.10 -14.10 24.99
N GLY A 185 18.43 -13.03 25.42
CA GLY A 185 18.56 -11.68 24.82
C GLY A 185 18.03 -11.58 23.40
N LYS A 186 17.27 -12.58 22.94
CA LYS A 186 16.66 -12.61 21.60
C LYS A 186 15.22 -12.14 21.66
N LYS A 187 14.77 -11.50 20.58
CA LYS A 187 13.35 -11.21 20.36
C LYS A 187 12.55 -12.51 20.27
N GLY A 188 11.31 -12.51 20.76
CA GLY A 188 10.53 -13.73 20.92
C GLY A 188 10.24 -14.49 19.62
N ASP A 189 9.86 -13.79 18.56
CA ASP A 189 9.62 -14.38 17.24
C ASP A 189 10.91 -14.95 16.61
N LYS A 190 12.06 -14.32 16.86
CA LYS A 190 13.38 -14.81 16.45
C LYS A 190 13.75 -16.10 17.19
N LEU A 191 13.55 -16.13 18.51
CA LEU A 191 13.79 -17.31 19.33
C LEU A 191 12.95 -18.50 18.86
N VAL A 192 11.65 -18.29 18.67
CA VAL A 192 10.73 -19.35 18.19
C VAL A 192 11.11 -19.79 16.78
N GLY A 193 11.52 -18.85 15.92
CA GLY A 193 12.02 -19.14 14.56
C GLY A 193 13.30 -19.99 14.56
N ASP A 194 14.23 -19.74 15.47
CA ASP A 194 15.45 -20.56 15.64
C ASP A 194 15.09 -22.02 15.97
N TYR A 195 14.07 -22.25 16.82
CA TYR A 195 13.59 -23.60 17.12
C TYR A 195 12.82 -24.24 15.96
N TYR A 196 12.15 -23.46 15.11
CA TYR A 196 11.59 -23.98 13.86
C TYR A 196 12.67 -24.50 12.91
N VAL A 197 13.76 -23.76 12.75
CA VAL A 197 14.94 -24.18 11.96
C VAL A 197 15.62 -25.39 12.62
N ARG A 198 15.71 -25.43 13.94
CA ARG A 198 16.25 -26.58 14.68
C ARG A 198 15.43 -27.85 14.44
N PHE A 199 14.09 -27.73 14.45
CA PHE A 199 13.22 -28.86 14.11
C PHE A 199 13.53 -29.43 12.73
N ASP A 200 13.65 -28.58 11.71
CA ASP A 200 13.92 -29.00 10.33
C ASP A 200 15.26 -29.74 10.21
N LYS A 201 16.30 -29.28 10.92
CA LYS A 201 17.60 -29.96 10.97
C LYS A 201 17.51 -31.35 11.58
N GLU A 202 16.87 -31.49 12.73
CA GLU A 202 16.71 -32.78 13.39
C GLU A 202 15.80 -33.71 12.57
N TYR A 203 14.75 -33.19 11.95
CA TYR A 203 13.87 -33.96 11.06
C TYR A 203 14.63 -34.53 9.86
N LYS A 204 15.48 -33.73 9.20
CA LYS A 204 16.32 -34.20 8.09
C LYS A 204 17.31 -35.30 8.54
N LYS A 205 17.84 -35.17 9.75
CA LYS A 205 18.72 -36.19 10.32
C LYS A 205 17.98 -37.50 10.58
N GLU A 206 16.81 -37.44 11.25
CA GLU A 206 15.98 -38.63 11.51
C GLU A 206 15.53 -39.33 10.21
N ILE A 207 15.23 -38.59 9.14
CA ILE A 207 14.94 -39.14 7.82
C ILE A 207 16.14 -39.91 7.27
N ALA A 208 17.34 -39.31 7.32
CA ALA A 208 18.55 -39.95 6.83
C ALA A 208 18.87 -41.23 7.58
N ASP A 209 18.69 -41.27 8.91
CA ASP A 209 18.87 -42.43 9.74
C ASP A 209 17.90 -43.55 9.39
N LEU A 210 16.63 -43.25 9.10
CA LEU A 210 15.61 -44.20 8.67
C LEU A 210 15.90 -44.76 7.26
N ILE A 211 16.34 -43.93 6.32
CA ILE A 211 16.74 -44.36 4.98
C ILE A 211 17.94 -45.31 5.06
N ALA A 212 18.92 -45.03 5.93
CA ALA A 212 20.06 -45.89 6.16
C ALA A 212 19.64 -47.28 6.74
N GLN A 213 18.49 -47.38 7.39
CA GLN A 213 17.87 -48.62 7.88
C GLN A 213 17.02 -49.31 6.81
N GLY A 214 16.98 -48.80 5.57
CA GLY A 214 16.26 -49.41 4.45
C GLY A 214 14.80 -48.99 4.29
N ILE A 215 14.35 -47.96 5.00
CA ILE A 215 13.03 -47.36 4.86
C ILE A 215 13.00 -46.45 3.63
N SER A 216 11.91 -46.47 2.85
CA SER A 216 11.75 -45.57 1.71
C SER A 216 11.76 -44.11 2.16
N GLU A 217 12.24 -43.19 1.30
CA GLU A 217 12.24 -41.75 1.62
C GLU A 217 10.84 -41.21 1.94
N GLU A 218 9.82 -41.70 1.23
CA GLU A 218 8.43 -41.31 1.46
C GLU A 218 7.94 -41.75 2.84
N ASP A 219 8.23 -43.01 3.23
CA ASP A 219 7.86 -43.52 4.54
C ASP A 219 8.71 -42.90 5.66
N ALA A 220 10.00 -42.71 5.44
CA ALA A 220 10.89 -42.05 6.39
C ALA A 220 10.40 -40.65 6.75
N LYS A 221 9.92 -39.84 5.78
CA LYS A 221 9.31 -38.54 6.01
C LYS A 221 8.05 -38.61 6.90
N LYS A 222 7.28 -39.68 6.81
CA LYS A 222 6.06 -39.87 7.62
C LYS A 222 6.35 -40.45 9.00
N GLN A 223 7.38 -41.27 9.12
CA GLN A 223 7.69 -42.04 10.31
C GLN A 223 8.79 -41.43 11.19
N ALA A 224 9.44 -40.37 10.76
CA ALA A 224 10.45 -39.71 11.57
C ALA A 224 9.89 -39.36 12.97
N PRO A 225 10.53 -39.81 14.07
CA PRO A 225 9.98 -39.68 15.41
C PRO A 225 9.59 -38.25 15.77
N ILE A 226 10.38 -37.27 15.35
CA ILE A 226 10.12 -35.85 15.67
C ILE A 226 8.84 -35.34 14.96
N VAL A 227 8.56 -35.75 13.73
CA VAL A 227 7.34 -35.30 13.03
C VAL A 227 6.10 -35.99 13.61
N VAL A 228 6.20 -37.28 13.98
CA VAL A 228 5.11 -38.03 14.63
C VAL A 228 4.77 -37.38 15.98
N GLN A 229 5.77 -36.98 16.77
CA GLN A 229 5.53 -36.31 18.05
C GLN A 229 4.93 -34.90 17.87
N ALA A 230 5.33 -34.15 16.85
CA ALA A 230 4.69 -32.88 16.54
C ALA A 230 3.21 -33.05 16.14
N GLN A 231 2.87 -34.10 15.40
CA GLN A 231 1.47 -34.44 15.09
C GLN A 231 0.68 -34.81 16.35
N GLN A 232 1.27 -35.60 17.26
CA GLN A 232 0.66 -35.92 18.55
C GLN A 232 0.47 -34.68 19.42
N MET A 233 1.41 -33.76 19.40
CA MET A 233 1.30 -32.49 20.12
C MET A 233 0.13 -31.64 19.58
N LEU A 234 -0.09 -31.61 18.24
CA LEU A 234 -1.25 -30.95 17.64
C LEU A 234 -2.56 -31.57 18.12
N LEU A 235 -2.66 -32.88 18.11
CA LEU A 235 -3.86 -33.60 18.62
C LEU A 235 -4.13 -33.29 20.09
N LYS A 236 -3.08 -33.24 20.93
CA LYS A 236 -3.19 -32.85 22.34
C LYS A 236 -3.66 -31.41 22.49
N TRP A 237 -3.13 -30.48 21.68
CA TRP A 237 -3.59 -29.09 21.66
C TRP A 237 -5.08 -29.01 21.30
N GLU A 238 -5.53 -29.72 20.28
CA GLU A 238 -6.94 -29.78 19.85
C GLU A 238 -7.85 -30.41 20.92
N ALA A 239 -7.32 -31.33 21.70
CA ALA A 239 -8.02 -31.93 22.83
C ALA A 239 -8.02 -31.07 24.11
N GLY A 240 -7.34 -29.92 24.11
CA GLY A 240 -7.26 -29.02 25.26
C GLY A 240 -6.31 -29.52 26.38
N ASP A 241 -5.27 -30.29 26.05
CA ASP A 241 -4.26 -30.72 27.00
C ASP A 241 -3.58 -29.51 27.65
N LYS A 242 -3.67 -29.43 28.98
CA LYS A 242 -3.26 -28.23 29.74
C LYS A 242 -1.78 -27.88 29.58
N GLU A 243 -0.90 -28.89 29.51
CA GLU A 243 0.53 -28.64 29.38
C GLU A 243 0.87 -28.12 27.99
N VAL A 244 0.28 -28.72 26.95
CA VAL A 244 0.50 -28.30 25.56
C VAL A 244 -0.10 -26.92 25.29
N VAL A 245 -1.31 -26.65 25.79
CA VAL A 245 -1.96 -25.33 25.65
C VAL A 245 -1.16 -24.25 26.37
N SER A 246 -0.70 -24.50 27.61
CA SER A 246 0.13 -23.53 28.36
C SER A 246 1.46 -23.24 27.66
N LEU A 247 2.11 -24.24 27.06
CA LEU A 247 3.32 -24.04 26.26
C LEU A 247 3.03 -23.22 25.01
N TRP A 248 1.93 -23.54 24.33
CA TRP A 248 1.46 -22.82 23.15
C TRP A 248 1.17 -21.33 23.47
N GLU A 249 0.44 -21.05 24.57
CA GLU A 249 0.18 -19.68 25.03
C GLU A 249 1.47 -18.91 25.30
N THR A 250 2.42 -19.54 25.99
CA THR A 250 3.70 -18.96 26.35
C THR A 250 4.52 -18.59 25.12
N MET A 251 4.70 -19.53 24.19
CA MET A 251 5.54 -19.33 23.03
C MET A 251 4.90 -18.38 22.00
N ASN A 252 3.57 -18.45 21.79
CA ASN A 252 2.88 -17.49 20.94
C ASN A 252 2.89 -16.08 21.55
N GLY A 253 2.77 -15.95 22.89
CA GLY A 253 2.93 -14.67 23.58
C GLY A 253 4.26 -14.00 23.25
N TRP A 254 5.36 -14.75 23.26
CA TRP A 254 6.68 -14.23 22.85
C TRP A 254 6.69 -13.75 21.39
N VAL A 255 6.00 -14.45 20.51
CA VAL A 255 5.94 -14.08 19.09
C VAL A 255 5.07 -12.85 18.86
N TYR A 256 3.94 -12.73 19.57
CA TYR A 256 3.07 -11.56 19.48
C TYR A 256 3.81 -10.29 19.91
N ASP A 257 4.51 -10.33 21.06
CA ASP A 257 5.36 -9.22 21.51
C ASP A 257 6.43 -8.86 20.47
N GLY A 258 6.99 -9.88 19.81
CA GLY A 258 7.97 -9.70 18.77
C GLY A 258 7.39 -9.04 17.51
N PHE A 259 6.21 -9.44 17.07
CA PHE A 259 5.52 -8.81 15.94
C PHE A 259 5.12 -7.37 16.22
N ASP A 260 4.59 -7.10 17.42
CA ASP A 260 4.20 -5.75 17.83
C ASP A 260 5.39 -4.80 17.82
N GLN A 261 6.57 -5.26 18.26
CA GLN A 261 7.80 -4.48 18.16
C GLN A 261 8.18 -4.18 16.69
N THR A 262 8.15 -5.17 15.81
CA THR A 262 8.46 -4.95 14.38
C THR A 262 7.44 -3.99 13.75
N TYR A 263 6.14 -4.12 14.06
CA TYR A 263 5.12 -3.20 13.54
C TYR A 263 5.33 -1.77 14.04
N ALA A 264 5.69 -1.60 15.31
CA ALA A 264 6.04 -0.30 15.88
C ALA A 264 7.26 0.32 15.18
N ASP A 265 8.30 -0.47 14.93
CA ASP A 265 9.53 -0.03 14.25
C ASP A 265 9.24 0.37 12.79
N ILE A 266 8.33 -0.33 12.11
CA ILE A 266 7.86 0.04 10.76
C ILE A 266 6.87 1.22 10.81
N GLY A 267 6.27 1.53 11.96
CA GLY A 267 5.24 2.56 12.11
C GLY A 267 3.88 2.14 11.55
N VAL A 268 3.45 0.92 11.86
CA VAL A 268 2.20 0.31 11.43
C VAL A 268 1.40 -0.15 12.65
N ASP A 269 0.09 -0.02 12.60
CA ASP A 269 -0.84 -0.38 13.66
C ASP A 269 -2.09 -1.09 13.10
N PHE A 270 -2.83 -1.75 13.97
CA PHE A 270 -4.08 -2.46 13.66
C PHE A 270 -5.19 -2.05 14.63
N ASP A 271 -6.42 -1.98 14.13
CA ASP A 271 -7.60 -1.72 14.96
C ASP A 271 -8.08 -3.00 15.64
N LYS A 272 -7.87 -4.17 15.00
CA LYS A 272 -8.20 -5.49 15.57
C LYS A 272 -7.32 -6.60 15.00
N ASN A 273 -6.83 -7.46 15.90
CA ASN A 273 -6.18 -8.72 15.54
C ASN A 273 -7.18 -9.86 15.63
N TYR A 274 -7.22 -10.71 14.60
CA TYR A 274 -7.87 -12.01 14.63
C TYR A 274 -6.80 -13.08 14.78
N TYR A 275 -7.16 -14.20 15.43
CA TYR A 275 -6.27 -15.32 15.66
C TYR A 275 -6.86 -16.58 15.07
N GLU A 276 -6.08 -17.34 14.30
CA GLU A 276 -6.55 -18.58 13.68
C GLU A 276 -7.06 -19.57 14.74
N SER A 277 -6.44 -19.62 15.91
CA SER A 277 -6.88 -20.42 17.07
C SER A 277 -8.33 -20.15 17.49
N ASN A 278 -8.84 -18.94 17.27
CA ASN A 278 -10.22 -18.55 17.56
C ASN A 278 -11.15 -18.69 16.34
N THR A 279 -10.60 -18.56 15.13
CA THR A 279 -11.43 -18.49 13.90
C THR A 279 -11.53 -19.81 13.16
N TYR A 280 -10.67 -20.80 13.43
CA TYR A 280 -10.62 -22.05 12.67
C TYR A 280 -11.92 -22.90 12.76
N LEU A 281 -12.74 -22.70 13.77
CA LEU A 281 -14.04 -23.37 13.93
C LEU A 281 -15.19 -22.59 13.30
N LEU A 282 -14.96 -21.33 12.92
CA LEU A 282 -15.96 -20.50 12.26
C LEU A 282 -16.29 -21.07 10.87
N GLY A 283 -17.50 -20.82 10.43
CA GLY A 283 -17.96 -21.21 9.10
C GLY A 283 -18.73 -22.53 9.06
N LYS A 284 -18.57 -23.43 10.04
CA LYS A 284 -19.36 -24.69 10.07
C LYS A 284 -20.87 -24.43 10.14
N GLU A 285 -21.31 -23.40 10.86
CA GLU A 285 -22.71 -22.98 10.92
C GLU A 285 -23.26 -22.58 9.54
N PHE A 286 -22.46 -21.90 8.73
CA PHE A 286 -22.83 -21.44 7.39
C PHE A 286 -22.89 -22.56 6.35
N ILE A 287 -22.25 -23.72 6.64
CA ILE A 287 -22.41 -24.92 5.81
C ILE A 287 -23.87 -25.38 5.84
N GLN A 288 -24.51 -25.38 7.02
CA GLN A 288 -25.90 -25.79 7.14
C GLN A 288 -26.87 -24.82 6.45
N GLU A 289 -26.58 -23.52 6.56
CA GLU A 289 -27.35 -22.48 5.86
C GLU A 289 -27.22 -22.63 4.33
N GLY A 290 -25.99 -22.86 3.85
CA GLY A 290 -25.72 -23.08 2.43
C GLY A 290 -26.38 -24.36 1.87
N LEU A 291 -26.45 -25.43 2.67
CA LEU A 291 -27.19 -26.66 2.31
C LEU A 291 -28.71 -26.38 2.25
N SER A 292 -29.24 -25.68 3.24
CA SER A 292 -30.68 -25.36 3.31
C SER A 292 -31.14 -24.43 2.18
N SER A 293 -30.27 -23.51 1.74
CA SER A 293 -30.53 -22.59 0.62
C SER A 293 -30.21 -23.18 -0.77
N GLY A 294 -29.66 -24.39 -0.83
CA GLY A 294 -29.24 -25.04 -2.08
C GLY A 294 -27.97 -24.47 -2.72
N VAL A 295 -27.25 -23.59 -2.03
CA VAL A 295 -25.94 -23.07 -2.47
C VAL A 295 -24.87 -24.16 -2.37
N PHE A 296 -24.95 -24.99 -1.34
CA PHE A 296 -24.09 -26.15 -1.15
C PHE A 296 -24.84 -27.45 -1.40
N VAL A 297 -24.11 -28.44 -1.88
CA VAL A 297 -24.62 -29.81 -2.18
C VAL A 297 -23.81 -30.80 -1.39
N LYS A 298 -24.49 -31.75 -0.73
CA LYS A 298 -23.87 -32.88 -0.04
C LYS A 298 -23.77 -34.08 -0.98
N ASP A 299 -22.53 -34.54 -1.19
CA ASP A 299 -22.27 -35.74 -1.99
C ASP A 299 -22.53 -37.04 -1.19
N PRO A 300 -22.68 -38.22 -1.86
CA PRO A 300 -22.99 -39.50 -1.20
C PRO A 300 -21.95 -39.94 -0.16
N ASP A 301 -20.69 -39.50 -0.29
CA ASP A 301 -19.61 -39.78 0.67
C ASP A 301 -19.69 -38.95 1.94
N GLY A 302 -20.64 -37.97 2.00
CA GLY A 302 -20.83 -37.06 3.12
C GLY A 302 -20.11 -35.72 2.97
N SER A 303 -19.24 -35.54 1.98
CA SER A 303 -18.57 -34.26 1.70
C SER A 303 -19.56 -33.22 1.18
N VAL A 304 -19.26 -31.94 1.44
CA VAL A 304 -20.10 -30.81 1.02
C VAL A 304 -19.34 -29.91 0.05
N TRP A 305 -19.99 -29.55 -1.03
CA TRP A 305 -19.42 -28.85 -2.17
C TRP A 305 -20.24 -27.62 -2.56
N CYS A 306 -19.54 -26.60 -3.05
CA CYS A 306 -20.14 -25.48 -3.78
C CYS A 306 -19.88 -25.66 -5.28
N ASP A 307 -20.93 -25.61 -6.08
CA ASP A 307 -20.82 -25.65 -7.54
C ASP A 307 -20.59 -24.23 -8.08
N LEU A 308 -19.46 -24.03 -8.78
CA LEU A 308 -19.07 -22.77 -9.40
C LEU A 308 -18.90 -22.92 -10.93
N THR A 309 -19.38 -24.03 -11.51
CA THR A 309 -19.24 -24.31 -12.95
C THR A 309 -19.97 -23.31 -13.84
N ASP A 310 -21.04 -22.69 -13.33
CA ASP A 310 -21.75 -21.55 -13.96
C ASP A 310 -20.87 -20.29 -14.11
N LYS A 311 -19.79 -20.19 -13.36
CA LYS A 311 -18.78 -19.12 -13.41
C LYS A 311 -17.47 -19.55 -14.08
N GLY A 312 -17.44 -20.72 -14.70
CA GLY A 312 -16.27 -21.27 -15.37
C GLY A 312 -15.18 -21.79 -14.41
N LEU A 313 -15.54 -22.08 -13.16
CA LEU A 313 -14.66 -22.66 -12.15
C LEU A 313 -15.09 -24.08 -11.78
N ASP A 314 -14.21 -24.81 -11.10
CA ASP A 314 -14.53 -26.16 -10.61
C ASP A 314 -15.47 -26.12 -9.39
N ARG A 315 -16.11 -27.27 -9.09
CA ARG A 315 -16.74 -27.50 -7.78
C ARG A 315 -15.70 -27.38 -6.67
N LYS A 316 -16.06 -26.74 -5.57
CA LYS A 316 -15.18 -26.54 -4.41
C LYS A 316 -15.72 -27.22 -3.17
N ILE A 317 -14.85 -28.02 -2.56
CA ILE A 317 -15.14 -28.63 -1.27
C ILE A 317 -15.16 -27.58 -0.18
N VAL A 318 -16.21 -27.59 0.63
CA VAL A 318 -16.37 -26.71 1.80
C VAL A 318 -16.44 -27.50 3.12
N LEU A 319 -16.64 -28.83 3.05
CA LEU A 319 -16.54 -29.71 4.18
C LEU A 319 -16.11 -31.10 3.69
N ARG A 320 -15.17 -31.76 4.38
CA ARG A 320 -14.76 -33.13 4.04
C ARG A 320 -15.79 -34.15 4.48
N ALA A 321 -15.70 -35.37 3.95
CA ALA A 321 -16.60 -36.50 4.26
C ALA A 321 -16.64 -36.84 5.77
N ASP A 322 -15.52 -36.64 6.47
CA ASP A 322 -15.41 -36.85 7.92
C ASP A 322 -15.95 -35.68 8.77
N GLY A 323 -16.53 -34.67 8.13
CA GLY A 323 -17.05 -33.46 8.79
C GLY A 323 -15.99 -32.46 9.20
N THR A 324 -14.74 -32.60 8.76
CA THR A 324 -13.69 -31.61 9.03
C THR A 324 -13.77 -30.45 8.05
N ALA A 325 -13.56 -29.22 8.58
CA ALA A 325 -13.48 -27.99 7.80
C ALA A 325 -12.21 -27.97 6.93
N VAL A 326 -12.31 -27.26 5.80
CA VAL A 326 -11.17 -26.90 4.96
C VAL A 326 -10.85 -25.40 5.13
N TYR A 327 -9.73 -24.93 4.60
CA TYR A 327 -9.37 -23.52 4.66
C TYR A 327 -10.49 -22.60 4.15
N MET A 328 -11.16 -22.98 3.06
CA MET A 328 -12.29 -22.23 2.50
C MET A 328 -13.43 -22.03 3.52
N THR A 329 -13.74 -23.04 4.33
CA THR A 329 -14.76 -22.96 5.39
C THR A 329 -14.37 -21.92 6.45
N GLN A 330 -13.11 -21.93 6.86
CA GLN A 330 -12.58 -21.01 7.86
C GLN A 330 -12.61 -19.55 7.34
N ASP A 331 -12.24 -19.35 6.08
CA ASP A 331 -12.22 -18.03 5.46
C ASP A 331 -13.63 -17.47 5.28
N ILE A 332 -14.61 -18.30 4.90
CA ILE A 332 -16.03 -17.92 4.87
C ILE A 332 -16.47 -17.43 6.25
N GLY A 333 -16.21 -18.24 7.29
CA GLY A 333 -16.59 -17.91 8.66
C GLY A 333 -15.90 -16.66 9.18
N THR A 334 -14.61 -16.50 8.88
CA THR A 334 -13.84 -15.31 9.29
C THR A 334 -14.34 -14.04 8.61
N ALA A 335 -14.66 -14.10 7.30
CA ALA A 335 -15.21 -12.96 6.59
C ALA A 335 -16.55 -12.52 7.17
N ILE A 336 -17.44 -13.48 7.49
CA ILE A 336 -18.74 -13.18 8.09
C ILE A 336 -18.58 -12.63 9.51
N GLN A 337 -17.64 -13.20 10.31
CA GLN A 337 -17.36 -12.71 11.67
C GLN A 337 -16.89 -11.25 11.67
N ARG A 338 -16.08 -10.84 10.70
CA ARG A 338 -15.63 -9.46 10.55
C ARG A 338 -16.79 -8.47 10.34
N VAL A 339 -17.77 -8.86 9.53
CA VAL A 339 -18.98 -8.03 9.33
C VAL A 339 -19.88 -8.02 10.58
N LYS A 340 -19.93 -9.12 11.35
CA LYS A 340 -20.62 -9.14 12.65
C LYS A 340 -19.95 -8.19 13.65
N ASP A 341 -18.60 -8.17 13.67
CA ASP A 341 -17.83 -7.30 14.57
C ASP A 341 -17.89 -5.81 14.19
N TYR A 342 -17.97 -5.52 12.88
CA TYR A 342 -18.04 -4.19 12.30
C TYR A 342 -19.21 -4.11 11.30
N PRO A 343 -20.46 -3.94 11.77
CA PRO A 343 -21.66 -3.99 10.92
C PRO A 343 -21.76 -2.87 9.88
N ASP A 344 -20.96 -1.82 10.04
CA ASP A 344 -20.91 -0.66 9.14
C ASP A 344 -19.97 -0.87 7.94
N ILE A 345 -19.20 -1.97 7.88
CA ILE A 345 -18.34 -2.23 6.71
C ILE A 345 -19.17 -2.64 5.49
N ASN A 346 -18.86 -2.01 4.37
CA ASN A 346 -19.51 -2.27 3.08
C ASN A 346 -18.65 -3.11 2.13
N GLY A 347 -17.43 -3.43 2.52
CA GLY A 347 -16.48 -4.26 1.76
C GLY A 347 -15.18 -4.47 2.49
N MET A 348 -14.34 -5.36 1.93
CA MET A 348 -13.03 -5.70 2.51
C MET A 348 -11.98 -5.81 1.42
N ILE A 349 -10.77 -5.36 1.73
CA ILE A 349 -9.57 -5.46 0.91
C ILE A 349 -8.63 -6.47 1.58
N TYR A 350 -8.30 -7.54 0.88
CA TYR A 350 -7.38 -8.58 1.34
C TYR A 350 -6.02 -8.40 0.65
N THR A 351 -5.00 -7.99 1.40
CA THR A 351 -3.64 -7.82 0.87
C THR A 351 -2.87 -9.13 0.98
N VAL A 352 -2.86 -9.91 -0.09
CA VAL A 352 -2.26 -11.25 -0.12
C VAL A 352 -1.50 -11.47 -1.44
N GLY A 353 -0.47 -12.32 -1.42
CA GLY A 353 0.33 -12.64 -2.60
C GLY A 353 -0.49 -13.27 -3.74
N ASN A 354 -0.01 -13.08 -4.96
CA ASN A 354 -0.71 -13.51 -6.17
C ASN A 354 -0.89 -15.03 -6.33
N GLU A 355 -0.17 -15.83 -5.53
CA GLU A 355 -0.38 -17.27 -5.47
C GLU A 355 -1.75 -17.67 -4.92
N GLN A 356 -2.48 -16.74 -4.28
CA GLN A 356 -3.82 -16.93 -3.72
C GLN A 356 -4.95 -16.37 -4.60
N ASP A 357 -4.65 -15.87 -5.81
CA ASP A 357 -5.66 -15.26 -6.71
C ASP A 357 -6.89 -16.15 -6.90
N TYR A 358 -6.67 -17.42 -7.21
CA TYR A 358 -7.75 -18.37 -7.40
C TYR A 358 -8.56 -18.64 -6.13
N HIS A 359 -7.90 -18.72 -4.98
CA HIS A 359 -8.56 -18.95 -3.69
C HIS A 359 -9.52 -17.80 -3.35
N PHE A 360 -9.09 -16.54 -3.49
CA PHE A 360 -9.93 -15.39 -3.23
C PHE A 360 -11.07 -15.23 -4.24
N GLN A 361 -10.83 -15.54 -5.52
CA GLN A 361 -11.89 -15.57 -6.52
C GLN A 361 -13.02 -16.53 -6.10
N VAL A 362 -12.66 -17.73 -5.65
CA VAL A 362 -13.61 -18.74 -5.16
C VAL A 362 -14.33 -18.26 -3.91
N LEU A 363 -13.60 -17.74 -2.92
CA LEU A 363 -14.15 -17.24 -1.65
C LEU A 363 -15.22 -16.17 -1.90
N PHE A 364 -14.91 -15.18 -2.73
CA PHE A 364 -15.82 -14.07 -3.03
C PHE A 364 -17.09 -14.55 -3.74
N LEU A 365 -16.97 -15.50 -4.68
CA LEU A 365 -18.13 -16.07 -5.36
C LEU A 365 -19.03 -16.89 -4.41
N ILE A 366 -18.43 -17.66 -3.49
CA ILE A 366 -19.20 -18.42 -2.49
C ILE A 366 -19.99 -17.46 -1.58
N LEU A 367 -19.35 -16.40 -1.07
CA LEU A 367 -19.99 -15.39 -0.23
C LEU A 367 -21.13 -14.66 -0.96
N GLN A 368 -20.95 -14.37 -2.27
CA GLN A 368 -22.02 -13.79 -3.10
C GLN A 368 -23.17 -14.78 -3.31
N LYS A 369 -22.90 -16.07 -3.56
CA LYS A 369 -23.94 -17.11 -3.68
C LYS A 369 -24.70 -17.32 -2.37
N LEU A 370 -24.04 -17.15 -1.22
CA LEU A 370 -24.68 -17.18 0.09
C LEU A 370 -25.56 -15.94 0.36
N GLY A 371 -25.57 -14.95 -0.56
CA GLY A 371 -26.47 -13.79 -0.49
C GLY A 371 -25.94 -12.60 0.29
N PHE A 372 -24.66 -12.56 0.69
CA PHE A 372 -24.08 -11.45 1.39
C PHE A 372 -23.88 -10.24 0.46
N GLY A 373 -24.64 -9.15 0.67
CA GLY A 373 -24.61 -7.96 -0.19
C GLY A 373 -23.25 -7.26 -0.24
N TRP A 374 -22.50 -7.24 0.87
CA TRP A 374 -21.16 -6.70 0.99
C TRP A 374 -20.10 -7.50 0.19
N ALA A 375 -20.38 -8.75 -0.15
CA ALA A 375 -19.44 -9.59 -0.90
C ALA A 375 -19.16 -9.08 -2.33
N LYS A 376 -19.96 -8.16 -2.85
CA LYS A 376 -19.72 -7.48 -4.13
C LYS A 376 -18.53 -6.52 -4.07
N ASN A 377 -18.21 -6.01 -2.89
CA ASN A 377 -17.16 -5.03 -2.64
C ASN A 377 -15.93 -5.68 -2.00
N LEU A 378 -15.78 -6.99 -2.09
CA LEU A 378 -14.56 -7.68 -1.71
C LEU A 378 -13.51 -7.52 -2.80
N PHE A 379 -12.30 -7.22 -2.41
CA PHE A 379 -11.18 -7.04 -3.31
C PHE A 379 -9.93 -7.76 -2.82
N HIS A 380 -9.31 -8.55 -3.71
CA HIS A 380 -8.00 -9.11 -3.47
C HIS A 380 -6.93 -8.16 -4.02
N LEU A 381 -6.25 -7.45 -3.12
CA LEU A 381 -5.05 -6.68 -3.45
C LEU A 381 -3.90 -7.66 -3.64
N SER A 382 -3.92 -8.28 -4.82
CA SER A 382 -2.92 -9.25 -5.26
C SER A 382 -1.60 -8.54 -5.54
N TYR A 383 -0.49 -9.06 -5.00
CA TYR A 383 0.82 -8.46 -5.24
C TYR A 383 1.87 -9.50 -5.64
N GLY A 384 2.84 -9.05 -6.46
CA GLY A 384 3.98 -9.87 -6.88
C GLY A 384 5.01 -10.02 -5.77
N MET A 385 5.90 -10.99 -5.90
CA MET A 385 6.94 -11.29 -4.90
C MET A 385 8.05 -10.24 -4.90
N VAL A 386 8.77 -10.13 -3.76
CA VAL A 386 10.02 -9.40 -3.64
C VAL A 386 11.17 -10.39 -3.64
N ASP A 387 12.11 -10.19 -4.53
CA ASP A 387 13.34 -10.97 -4.62
C ASP A 387 14.54 -10.10 -4.22
N LEU A 388 15.61 -10.75 -3.79
CA LEU A 388 16.91 -10.12 -3.56
C LEU A 388 17.86 -10.46 -4.71
N PRO A 389 18.92 -9.66 -4.96
CA PRO A 389 19.95 -10.00 -5.93
C PRO A 389 20.61 -11.36 -5.67
N SER A 390 20.66 -11.80 -4.41
CA SER A 390 21.15 -13.11 -3.99
C SER A 390 20.21 -14.29 -4.31
N GLY A 391 19.00 -14.04 -4.81
CA GLY A 391 18.02 -15.04 -5.21
C GLY A 391 16.79 -15.16 -4.30
N LYS A 392 15.99 -16.24 -4.48
CA LYS A 392 14.74 -16.46 -3.73
C LYS A 392 15.00 -16.80 -2.26
N MET A 393 14.18 -16.23 -1.39
CA MET A 393 14.19 -16.50 0.04
C MET A 393 13.56 -17.87 0.36
N LYS A 394 14.21 -18.65 1.23
CA LYS A 394 13.69 -19.95 1.71
C LYS A 394 13.71 -20.02 3.24
N SER A 395 12.56 -19.83 3.88
CA SER A 395 12.44 -19.74 5.34
C SER A 395 12.86 -21.03 6.09
N ARG A 396 12.68 -22.21 5.51
CA ARG A 396 13.08 -23.49 6.12
C ARG A 396 14.60 -23.70 6.14
N GLU A 397 15.34 -23.03 5.28
CA GLU A 397 16.80 -23.15 5.14
C GLU A 397 17.54 -22.01 5.87
N GLY A 398 16.82 -21.08 6.52
CA GLY A 398 17.42 -19.93 7.22
C GLY A 398 18.01 -18.87 6.27
N THR A 399 17.64 -18.88 4.98
CA THR A 399 18.13 -17.92 3.97
C THR A 399 17.13 -16.80 3.68
N VAL A 400 16.33 -16.43 4.69
CA VAL A 400 15.35 -15.36 4.60
C VAL A 400 15.91 -14.12 5.26
N VAL A 401 15.76 -12.97 4.60
CA VAL A 401 16.10 -11.68 5.23
C VAL A 401 15.01 -11.32 6.21
N ASP A 402 15.37 -11.37 7.48
CA ASP A 402 14.55 -10.95 8.62
C ASP A 402 14.21 -9.46 8.49
N ALA A 403 12.98 -9.08 8.83
CA ALA A 403 12.52 -7.70 8.74
C ALA A 403 13.32 -6.76 9.64
N ASP A 404 13.65 -7.20 10.85
CA ASP A 404 14.41 -6.38 11.80
C ASP A 404 15.86 -6.18 11.34
N ASP A 405 16.48 -7.24 10.79
CA ASP A 405 17.83 -7.13 10.22
C ASP A 405 17.82 -6.21 9.00
N LEU A 406 16.80 -6.30 8.14
CA LEU A 406 16.63 -5.38 7.00
C LEU A 406 16.51 -3.91 7.45
N ILE A 407 15.71 -3.62 8.47
CA ILE A 407 15.54 -2.26 9.01
C ILE A 407 16.87 -1.73 9.55
N LYS A 408 17.63 -2.56 10.27
CA LYS A 408 18.97 -2.20 10.78
C LYS A 408 19.95 -1.91 9.65
N ASP A 409 19.98 -2.76 8.63
CA ASP A 409 20.87 -2.58 7.48
C ASP A 409 20.55 -1.31 6.70
N MET A 410 19.25 -1.01 6.50
CA MET A 410 18.81 0.22 5.86
C MET A 410 19.19 1.47 6.69
N THR A 411 19.06 1.40 8.01
CA THR A 411 19.45 2.48 8.92
C THR A 411 20.98 2.69 8.88
N ALA A 412 21.76 1.61 8.88
CA ALA A 412 23.21 1.69 8.78
C ALA A 412 23.68 2.27 7.43
N THR A 413 23.03 1.88 6.33
CA THR A 413 23.30 2.43 5.00
C THR A 413 22.99 3.93 4.96
N ALA A 414 21.87 4.35 5.53
CA ALA A 414 21.50 5.77 5.64
C ALA A 414 22.49 6.56 6.50
N CYS A 415 22.98 5.98 7.60
CA CYS A 415 24.04 6.56 8.44
C CYS A 415 25.30 6.82 7.62
N ASN A 416 25.83 5.81 6.94
CA ASN A 416 27.07 5.91 6.16
C ASN A 416 26.98 7.02 5.09
N ILE A 417 25.84 7.11 4.38
CA ILE A 417 25.65 8.10 3.33
C ILE A 417 25.48 9.51 3.93
N SER A 418 24.72 9.66 5.02
CA SER A 418 24.49 10.95 5.67
C SER A 418 25.76 11.53 6.29
N GLU A 419 26.59 10.69 6.94
CA GLU A 419 27.89 11.12 7.48
C GLU A 419 28.86 11.54 6.37
N ALA A 420 28.87 10.83 5.23
CA ALA A 420 29.70 11.17 4.08
C ALA A 420 29.34 12.54 3.47
N LEU A 421 28.07 12.98 3.59
CA LEU A 421 27.62 14.30 3.11
C LEU A 421 28.02 15.45 4.04
N GLY A 422 28.37 15.18 5.32
CA GLY A 422 28.96 16.17 6.25
C GLY A 422 28.06 17.36 6.62
N LYS A 423 26.73 17.20 6.61
CA LYS A 423 25.77 18.30 6.86
C LYS A 423 25.04 18.22 8.21
N ILE A 424 25.47 17.29 9.07
CA ILE A 424 24.80 16.95 10.34
C ILE A 424 25.68 17.14 11.57
N ASP A 425 26.73 17.97 11.45
CA ASP A 425 27.72 18.18 12.54
C ASP A 425 27.08 18.81 13.80
N ASP A 426 26.02 19.60 13.63
CA ASP A 426 25.29 20.27 14.70
C ASP A 426 24.15 19.43 15.31
N PHE A 427 23.99 18.16 14.86
CA PHE A 427 23.00 17.24 15.44
C PHE A 427 23.54 16.51 16.65
N THR A 428 22.71 16.34 17.67
CA THR A 428 22.99 15.43 18.79
C THR A 428 22.99 13.97 18.32
N THR A 429 23.62 13.09 19.07
CA THR A 429 23.63 11.63 18.78
C THR A 429 22.22 11.07 18.60
N GLN A 430 21.28 11.49 19.43
CA GLN A 430 19.89 11.02 19.34
C GLN A 430 19.18 11.52 18.08
N GLU A 431 19.39 12.78 17.72
CA GLU A 431 18.85 13.35 16.47
C GLU A 431 19.41 12.64 15.23
N LYS A 432 20.71 12.34 15.22
CA LYS A 432 21.37 11.56 14.16
C LYS A 432 20.74 10.17 14.03
N GLN A 433 20.58 9.43 15.12
CA GLN A 433 19.96 8.11 15.12
C GLN A 433 18.53 8.14 14.58
N THR A 434 17.72 9.09 15.02
CA THR A 434 16.36 9.29 14.54
C THR A 434 16.33 9.62 13.04
N LEU A 435 17.26 10.48 12.59
CA LEU A 435 17.38 10.84 11.18
C LEU A 435 17.74 9.63 10.32
N TYR A 436 18.74 8.83 10.72
CA TYR A 436 19.15 7.64 9.96
C TYR A 436 18.03 6.61 9.84
N ALA A 437 17.29 6.37 10.94
CA ALA A 437 16.11 5.51 10.92
C ALA A 437 15.01 6.05 9.97
N THR A 438 14.74 7.35 10.03
CA THR A 438 13.74 8.01 9.16
C THR A 438 14.12 7.92 7.69
N ILE A 439 15.40 8.12 7.34
CA ILE A 439 15.90 8.01 5.96
C ILE A 439 15.87 6.55 5.51
N GLY A 440 16.40 5.63 6.31
CA GLY A 440 16.47 4.21 5.97
C GLY A 440 15.09 3.58 5.76
N LEU A 441 14.15 3.83 6.68
CA LEU A 441 12.76 3.39 6.53
C LEU A 441 12.07 4.08 5.35
N GLY A 442 12.29 5.38 5.16
CA GLY A 442 11.75 6.13 4.02
C GLY A 442 12.22 5.56 2.68
N ALA A 443 13.50 5.19 2.58
CA ALA A 443 14.08 4.56 1.41
C ALA A 443 13.44 3.20 1.11
N LEU A 444 13.35 2.32 2.12
CA LEU A 444 12.73 0.99 2.01
C LEU A 444 11.26 1.08 1.59
N LYS A 445 10.47 1.88 2.29
CA LYS A 445 9.03 2.03 2.03
C LYS A 445 8.78 2.59 0.64
N TYR A 446 9.48 3.65 0.28
CA TYR A 446 9.32 4.27 -1.03
C TYR A 446 9.71 3.34 -2.18
N TYR A 447 10.83 2.61 -2.05
CA TYR A 447 11.28 1.66 -3.06
C TYR A 447 10.24 0.58 -3.35
N ILE A 448 9.58 0.08 -2.31
CA ILE A 448 8.54 -0.93 -2.42
C ILE A 448 7.24 -0.34 -2.98
N LEU A 449 6.81 0.84 -2.49
CA LEU A 449 5.50 1.40 -2.77
C LEU A 449 5.41 2.17 -4.10
N LYS A 450 6.54 2.64 -4.67
CA LYS A 450 6.55 3.31 -5.99
C LYS A 450 6.27 2.37 -7.16
N VAL A 451 6.32 1.06 -6.93
CA VAL A 451 6.11 0.02 -7.96
C VAL A 451 4.67 -0.48 -7.88
N ASP A 452 4.04 -0.68 -9.04
CA ASP A 452 2.70 -1.26 -9.13
C ASP A 452 2.63 -2.56 -8.30
N PRO A 453 1.60 -2.76 -7.46
CA PRO A 453 1.49 -3.94 -6.61
C PRO A 453 1.63 -5.28 -7.35
N LYS A 454 1.07 -5.40 -8.55
CA LYS A 454 1.12 -6.65 -9.33
C LYS A 454 2.51 -7.01 -9.87
N LYS A 455 3.43 -6.05 -9.92
CA LYS A 455 4.79 -6.28 -10.43
C LYS A 455 5.67 -6.92 -9.37
N ARG A 456 6.57 -7.81 -9.80
CA ARG A 456 7.67 -8.30 -8.95
C ARG A 456 8.69 -7.18 -8.73
N ILE A 457 9.34 -7.20 -7.57
CA ILE A 457 10.40 -6.26 -7.21
C ILE A 457 11.69 -7.04 -6.99
N LEU A 458 12.79 -6.56 -7.58
CA LEU A 458 14.13 -6.91 -7.16
C LEU A 458 14.60 -5.79 -6.22
N PHE A 459 14.67 -6.09 -4.92
CA PHE A 459 15.02 -5.08 -3.93
C PHE A 459 16.53 -4.94 -3.81
N ASN A 460 17.05 -3.73 -4.05
CA ASN A 460 18.43 -3.37 -3.88
C ASN A 460 18.57 -2.30 -2.78
N PRO A 461 19.13 -2.63 -1.61
CA PRO A 461 19.29 -1.68 -0.51
C PRO A 461 20.07 -0.42 -0.88
N GLU A 462 21.19 -0.55 -1.58
CA GLU A 462 22.07 0.57 -1.93
C GLU A 462 21.39 1.56 -2.88
N GLU A 463 20.70 1.06 -3.92
CA GLU A 463 19.94 1.91 -4.84
C GLU A 463 18.76 2.62 -4.16
N SER A 464 18.19 2.01 -3.14
CA SER A 464 17.01 2.57 -2.47
C SER A 464 17.33 3.80 -1.63
N VAL A 465 18.55 3.93 -1.12
CA VAL A 465 19.01 5.02 -0.24
C VAL A 465 19.66 6.18 -1.01
N ASP A 466 19.73 6.11 -2.35
CA ASP A 466 20.31 7.17 -3.16
C ASP A 466 19.57 8.51 -2.96
N PHE A 467 20.34 9.59 -2.76
CA PHE A 467 19.83 10.96 -2.65
C PHE A 467 19.57 11.62 -4.02
N GLN A 468 19.72 10.88 -5.09
CA GLN A 468 19.41 11.29 -6.45
C GLN A 468 18.42 10.33 -7.09
N GLY A 469 17.68 10.82 -8.07
CA GLY A 469 16.71 10.00 -8.79
C GLY A 469 15.39 9.78 -8.05
N ASN A 470 14.68 8.72 -8.43
CA ASN A 470 13.34 8.41 -7.91
C ASN A 470 13.42 7.58 -6.62
N THR A 471 13.79 8.22 -5.51
CA THR A 471 14.00 7.59 -4.19
C THR A 471 13.32 8.35 -3.07
N GLY A 472 13.04 7.66 -1.96
CA GLY A 472 12.50 8.29 -0.74
C GLY A 472 13.42 9.39 -0.19
N PRO A 473 14.73 9.14 0.00
CA PRO A 473 15.68 10.14 0.48
C PRO A 473 15.77 11.41 -0.38
N PHE A 474 15.65 11.30 -1.71
CA PHE A 474 15.61 12.46 -2.59
C PHE A 474 14.42 13.39 -2.28
N ILE A 475 13.26 12.80 -2.02
CA ILE A 475 12.03 13.54 -1.67
C ILE A 475 12.15 14.11 -0.25
N GLN A 476 12.65 13.33 0.71
CA GLN A 476 12.88 13.76 2.09
C GLN A 476 13.88 14.94 2.14
N TYR A 477 14.95 14.87 1.37
CA TYR A 477 15.93 15.96 1.27
C TYR A 477 15.31 17.24 0.69
N THR A 478 14.44 17.10 -0.32
CA THR A 478 13.71 18.26 -0.87
C THR A 478 12.77 18.87 0.17
N TYR A 479 12.08 18.06 0.97
CA TYR A 479 11.26 18.55 2.07
C TYR A 479 12.10 19.31 3.11
N ALA A 480 13.21 18.75 3.55
CA ALA A 480 14.13 19.43 4.51
C ALA A 480 14.66 20.76 3.95
N ARG A 481 14.94 20.84 2.65
CA ARG A 481 15.30 22.09 1.95
C ARG A 481 14.17 23.11 2.04
N ILE A 482 12.92 22.70 1.80
CA ILE A 482 11.75 23.57 1.94
C ILE A 482 11.65 24.09 3.37
N GLN A 483 11.81 23.23 4.37
CA GLN A 483 11.79 23.66 5.79
C GLN A 483 12.90 24.68 6.10
N SER A 484 14.07 24.55 5.50
CA SER A 484 15.13 25.53 5.62
C SER A 484 14.77 26.89 4.99
N ILE A 485 14.07 26.90 3.85
CA ILE A 485 13.56 28.12 3.23
C ILE A 485 12.55 28.80 4.15
N LEU A 486 11.61 28.05 4.69
CA LEU A 486 10.56 28.56 5.59
C LEU A 486 11.14 29.16 6.88
N ARG A 487 12.12 28.49 7.49
CA ARG A 487 12.82 29.02 8.68
C ARG A 487 13.50 30.36 8.39
N LYS A 488 14.20 30.48 7.27
CA LYS A 488 14.84 31.74 6.86
C LYS A 488 13.82 32.84 6.56
N ALA A 489 12.65 32.48 6.04
CA ALA A 489 11.60 33.45 5.74
C ALA A 489 10.87 33.93 6.99
N SER A 490 10.68 33.12 8.03
CA SER A 490 10.00 33.49 9.27
C SER A 490 10.72 34.59 10.08
N GLU A 491 12.01 34.78 9.80
CA GLU A 491 12.79 35.88 10.37
C GLU A 491 12.45 37.25 9.74
N SER A 492 11.64 37.31 8.66
CA SER A 492 11.44 38.55 7.86
C SER A 492 10.01 38.79 7.33
N ALA A 493 8.95 38.12 7.79
CA ALA A 493 7.69 38.10 7.03
C ALA A 493 6.45 38.71 7.68
N GLN A 494 5.77 39.59 6.89
CA GLN A 494 4.29 39.63 6.80
C GLN A 494 3.90 38.98 5.47
N GLN A 495 2.98 38.00 5.50
CA GLN A 495 2.53 37.29 4.28
C GLN A 495 1.34 38.05 3.66
N SER A 496 1.56 38.73 2.55
CA SER A 496 0.49 39.26 1.70
C SER A 496 0.71 38.73 0.27
N MET A 497 -0.33 38.13 -0.32
CA MET A 497 -0.30 37.66 -1.71
C MET A 497 -0.97 38.65 -2.68
N GLU A 498 -1.39 39.81 -2.19
CA GLU A 498 -2.03 40.85 -3.01
C GLU A 498 -1.01 41.49 -3.94
N GLY A 499 -1.26 41.43 -5.26
CA GLY A 499 -0.46 42.10 -6.28
C GLY A 499 0.32 41.22 -7.24
N VAL A 500 0.39 39.90 -7.05
CA VAL A 500 0.96 39.00 -8.07
C VAL A 500 -0.02 38.87 -9.24
N VAL A 501 0.41 39.27 -10.43
CA VAL A 501 -0.45 39.32 -11.63
C VAL A 501 0.01 38.36 -12.74
N SER A 502 1.25 37.88 -12.66
CA SER A 502 1.85 36.96 -13.62
C SER A 502 2.71 35.94 -12.92
N LEU A 503 2.86 34.78 -13.53
CA LEU A 503 3.64 33.64 -13.02
C LEU A 503 4.85 33.37 -13.92
N ASP A 504 5.99 33.08 -13.31
CA ASP A 504 7.06 32.40 -14.04
C ASP A 504 6.57 31.02 -14.53
N PRO A 505 6.97 30.54 -15.70
CA PRO A 505 6.57 29.22 -16.19
C PRO A 505 6.86 28.07 -15.22
N LYS A 506 7.88 28.20 -14.36
CA LYS A 506 8.22 27.19 -13.34
C LYS A 506 7.28 27.26 -12.14
N GLU A 507 6.88 28.46 -11.72
CA GLU A 507 5.86 28.66 -10.70
C GLU A 507 4.51 28.06 -11.14
N LYS A 508 4.11 28.39 -12.37
CA LYS A 508 2.89 27.85 -12.98
C LYS A 508 2.90 26.33 -13.05
N GLN A 509 4.04 25.72 -13.41
CA GLN A 509 4.17 24.25 -13.47
C GLN A 509 3.99 23.61 -12.08
N VAL A 510 4.57 24.19 -11.02
CA VAL A 510 4.37 23.70 -9.65
C VAL A 510 2.90 23.78 -9.23
N LEU A 511 2.22 24.90 -9.53
CA LEU A 511 0.79 25.07 -9.22
C LEU A 511 -0.09 24.05 -9.95
N LYS A 512 0.21 23.79 -11.24
CA LYS A 512 -0.47 22.74 -12.03
C LYS A 512 -0.35 21.37 -11.37
N THR A 513 0.85 21.02 -10.91
CA THR A 513 1.09 19.73 -10.27
C THR A 513 0.42 19.65 -8.90
N LEU A 514 0.46 20.72 -8.10
CA LEU A 514 -0.27 20.78 -6.82
C LEU A 514 -1.78 20.55 -7.00
N GLN A 515 -2.37 21.13 -8.03
CA GLN A 515 -3.82 21.01 -8.30
C GLN A 515 -4.27 19.57 -8.56
N LEU A 516 -3.39 18.69 -9.01
CA LEU A 516 -3.70 17.29 -9.30
C LEU A 516 -3.76 16.40 -8.04
N PHE A 517 -3.31 16.88 -6.88
CA PHE A 517 -3.20 16.05 -5.69
C PHE A 517 -4.52 15.45 -5.21
N PRO A 518 -5.64 16.21 -5.11
CA PRO A 518 -6.93 15.65 -4.70
C PRO A 518 -7.41 14.51 -5.62
N GLU A 519 -7.31 14.69 -6.93
CA GLU A 519 -7.68 13.68 -7.93
C GLU A 519 -6.75 12.46 -7.83
N THR A 520 -5.46 12.68 -7.60
CA THR A 520 -4.49 11.58 -7.41
C THR A 520 -4.85 10.70 -6.22
N ILE A 521 -5.29 11.28 -5.09
CA ILE A 521 -5.76 10.52 -3.92
C ILE A 521 -6.98 9.67 -4.29
N GLN A 522 -7.97 10.26 -4.99
CA GLN A 522 -9.17 9.51 -5.39
C GLN A 522 -8.84 8.36 -6.35
N LEU A 523 -7.98 8.59 -7.34
CA LEU A 523 -7.53 7.56 -8.27
C LEU A 523 -6.73 6.46 -7.55
N ALA A 524 -5.85 6.84 -6.63
CA ALA A 524 -5.08 5.90 -5.83
C ALA A 524 -5.98 5.03 -4.94
N ALA A 525 -7.03 5.61 -4.36
CA ALA A 525 -8.03 4.89 -3.58
C ALA A 525 -8.87 3.96 -4.45
N GLN A 526 -9.30 4.41 -5.62
CA GLN A 526 -10.09 3.61 -6.57
C GLN A 526 -9.33 2.38 -7.08
N HIS A 527 -8.03 2.54 -7.33
CA HIS A 527 -7.17 1.47 -7.85
C HIS A 527 -6.40 0.71 -6.76
N TYR A 528 -6.55 1.11 -5.50
CA TYR A 528 -5.77 0.57 -4.37
C TYR A 528 -4.26 0.57 -4.64
N SER A 529 -3.75 1.67 -5.21
CA SER A 529 -2.39 1.76 -5.73
C SER A 529 -1.57 2.87 -5.05
N PRO A 530 -0.74 2.54 -4.07
CA PRO A 530 0.21 3.49 -3.49
C PRO A 530 1.19 4.09 -4.50
N ALA A 531 1.48 3.36 -5.58
CA ALA A 531 2.39 3.82 -6.62
C ALA A 531 1.95 5.13 -7.29
N LEU A 532 0.64 5.39 -7.36
CA LEU A 532 0.12 6.66 -7.89
C LEU A 532 0.54 7.84 -7.00
N ILE A 533 0.44 7.70 -5.67
CA ILE A 533 0.89 8.72 -4.71
C ILE A 533 2.41 8.91 -4.78
N ALA A 534 3.17 7.81 -4.79
CA ALA A 534 4.63 7.85 -4.82
C ALA A 534 5.14 8.56 -6.09
N ASN A 535 4.63 8.21 -7.25
CA ASN A 535 5.04 8.80 -8.53
C ASN A 535 4.60 10.26 -8.65
N TYR A 536 3.38 10.60 -8.22
CA TYR A 536 2.93 11.99 -8.14
C TYR A 536 3.88 12.84 -7.26
N THR A 537 4.25 12.34 -6.08
CA THR A 537 5.13 13.06 -5.17
C THR A 537 6.51 13.30 -5.79
N TYR A 538 7.04 12.31 -6.51
CA TYR A 538 8.29 12.46 -7.24
C TYR A 538 8.20 13.53 -8.35
N ASP A 539 7.11 13.56 -9.10
CA ASP A 539 6.89 14.55 -10.16
C ASP A 539 6.76 15.97 -9.56
N LEU A 540 6.02 16.13 -8.46
CA LEU A 540 5.94 17.40 -7.73
C LEU A 540 7.32 17.88 -7.27
N VAL A 541 8.13 16.99 -6.73
CA VAL A 541 9.49 17.29 -6.27
C VAL A 541 10.41 17.68 -7.43
N LYS A 542 10.29 17.05 -8.60
CA LYS A 542 11.03 17.48 -9.81
C LYS A 542 10.65 18.88 -10.25
N ASP A 543 9.37 19.16 -10.32
CA ASP A 543 8.88 20.50 -10.70
C ASP A 543 9.33 21.55 -9.69
N PHE A 544 9.23 21.25 -8.39
CA PHE A 544 9.73 22.11 -7.34
C PHE A 544 11.25 22.34 -7.43
N ASN A 545 12.07 21.32 -7.63
CA ASN A 545 13.51 21.49 -7.76
C ASN A 545 13.87 22.29 -9.03
N SER A 546 13.11 22.16 -10.12
CA SER A 546 13.26 22.99 -11.31
C SER A 546 12.92 24.47 -11.02
N PHE A 547 11.85 24.74 -10.29
CA PHE A 547 11.51 26.07 -9.80
C PHE A 547 12.61 26.64 -8.91
N TYR A 548 13.03 25.91 -7.87
CA TYR A 548 14.05 26.33 -6.92
C TYR A 548 15.39 26.69 -7.56
N GLN A 549 15.79 25.98 -8.61
CA GLN A 549 17.07 26.19 -9.30
C GLN A 549 17.04 27.39 -10.25
N ASN A 550 15.88 27.73 -10.83
CA ASN A 550 15.78 28.69 -11.91
C ASN A 550 15.12 30.02 -11.50
N VAL A 551 14.35 30.02 -10.41
CA VAL A 551 13.62 31.21 -9.95
C VAL A 551 14.17 31.65 -8.58
N PRO A 552 14.69 32.90 -8.46
CA PRO A 552 15.23 33.36 -7.20
C PRO A 552 14.11 33.59 -6.18
N ILE A 553 14.17 32.92 -5.01
CA ILE A 553 13.15 33.08 -3.96
C ILE A 553 13.41 34.33 -3.12
N PHE A 554 14.61 34.43 -2.53
CA PHE A 554 14.97 35.54 -1.62
C PHE A 554 15.52 36.79 -2.32
N ALA A 555 16.05 36.62 -3.54
CA ALA A 555 16.61 37.72 -4.34
C ALA A 555 15.59 38.28 -5.35
N ALA A 556 14.29 37.99 -5.17
CA ALA A 556 13.23 38.64 -5.92
C ALA A 556 13.28 40.17 -5.67
N GLN A 557 13.11 40.97 -6.72
CA GLN A 557 13.13 42.42 -6.63
C GLN A 557 11.85 42.97 -5.97
N ASP A 558 10.74 42.26 -6.17
CA ASP A 558 9.44 42.57 -5.58
C ASP A 558 9.22 41.75 -4.29
N THR A 559 8.82 42.44 -3.23
CA THR A 559 8.47 41.79 -1.94
C THR A 559 7.29 40.82 -2.10
N THR A 560 6.31 41.17 -2.93
CA THR A 560 5.12 40.37 -3.19
C THR A 560 5.47 39.03 -3.88
N GLU A 561 6.36 39.09 -4.88
CA GLU A 561 6.86 37.85 -5.52
C GLU A 561 7.63 36.95 -4.53
N LYS A 562 8.44 37.56 -3.67
CA LYS A 562 9.18 36.85 -2.63
C LYS A 562 8.21 36.10 -1.68
N GLU A 563 7.20 36.82 -1.19
CA GLU A 563 6.20 36.27 -0.26
C GLU A 563 5.40 35.14 -0.92
N PHE A 564 4.96 35.33 -2.15
CA PHE A 564 4.30 34.28 -2.94
C PHE A 564 5.18 33.03 -3.11
N ARG A 565 6.46 33.20 -3.48
CA ARG A 565 7.40 32.08 -3.67
C ARG A 565 7.67 31.31 -2.39
N VAL A 566 7.76 32.00 -1.25
CA VAL A 566 7.86 31.37 0.07
C VAL A 566 6.58 30.60 0.41
N ALA A 567 5.40 31.19 0.18
CA ALA A 567 4.12 30.53 0.39
C ALA A 567 3.96 29.29 -0.51
N LEU A 568 4.39 29.37 -1.77
CA LEU A 568 4.42 28.25 -2.71
C LEU A 568 5.33 27.10 -2.20
N CYS A 569 6.51 27.43 -1.66
CA CYS A 569 7.36 26.44 -1.00
C CYS A 569 6.63 25.75 0.17
N GLY A 570 5.91 26.53 1.00
CA GLY A 570 5.12 26.00 2.11
C GLY A 570 4.03 25.03 1.65
N ALA A 571 3.30 25.38 0.61
CA ALA A 571 2.27 24.53 0.01
C ALA A 571 2.85 23.20 -0.51
N VAL A 572 3.96 23.27 -1.25
CA VAL A 572 4.66 22.06 -1.74
C VAL A 572 5.11 21.19 -0.56
N GLY A 573 5.70 21.79 0.48
CA GLY A 573 6.12 21.04 1.68
C GLY A 573 4.96 20.34 2.37
N ALA A 574 3.82 21.01 2.53
CA ALA A 574 2.62 20.44 3.13
C ALA A 574 2.09 19.24 2.30
N VAL A 575 2.03 19.38 0.98
CA VAL A 575 1.57 18.28 0.09
C VAL A 575 2.55 17.11 0.11
N ILE A 576 3.87 17.33 0.08
CA ILE A 576 4.88 16.26 0.22
C ILE A 576 4.68 15.50 1.55
N LYS A 577 4.51 16.23 2.65
CA LYS A 577 4.30 15.62 3.98
C LYS A 577 3.03 14.77 4.02
N THR A 578 1.93 15.30 3.49
CA THR A 578 0.66 14.57 3.39
C THR A 578 0.80 13.33 2.51
N ALA A 579 1.34 13.47 1.29
CA ALA A 579 1.54 12.36 0.37
C ALA A 579 2.42 11.25 0.98
N PHE A 580 3.51 11.61 1.66
CA PHE A 580 4.38 10.64 2.33
C PHE A 580 3.70 9.98 3.53
N SER A 581 2.85 10.70 4.28
CA SER A 581 2.06 10.10 5.35
C SER A 581 1.09 9.02 4.84
N LEU A 582 0.53 9.19 3.63
CA LEU A 582 -0.30 8.17 2.97
C LEU A 582 0.50 6.91 2.60
N LEU A 583 1.80 7.03 2.43
CA LEU A 583 2.73 5.91 2.23
C LEU A 583 3.31 5.37 3.55
N GLY A 584 2.91 5.91 4.70
CA GLY A 584 3.49 5.59 5.99
C GLY A 584 4.96 6.04 6.13
N ILE A 585 5.39 7.04 5.36
CA ILE A 585 6.76 7.57 5.36
C ILE A 585 6.80 8.89 6.12
N GLN A 586 7.80 9.04 6.98
CA GLN A 586 8.08 10.29 7.67
C GLN A 586 9.05 11.18 6.87
N VAL A 587 8.93 12.49 7.03
CA VAL A 587 9.84 13.48 6.43
C VAL A 587 10.54 14.27 7.53
N PRO A 588 11.88 14.39 7.51
CA PRO A 588 12.63 15.12 8.53
C PRO A 588 12.65 16.62 8.19
N ASP A 589 12.52 17.47 9.22
CA ASP A 589 12.58 18.94 9.03
C ASP A 589 14.00 19.45 8.74
N ARG A 590 15.02 18.65 9.09
CA ARG A 590 16.45 18.93 8.85
C ARG A 590 17.14 17.66 8.36
N MET A 591 18.07 17.83 7.43
CA MET A 591 18.79 16.73 6.81
C MET A 591 20.14 17.18 6.26
#